data_0cabe11526262e1cec097768e605d99e
#
_entry.id   0cabe11526262e1cec097768e605d99e
#
_cell.length_a   1.000
_cell.length_b   1.000
_cell.length_c   1.000
_cell.angle_alpha   90.00
_cell.angle_beta   90.00
_cell.angle_gamma   90.00
#
_symmetry.space_group_name_H-M   'P 1'
#
loop_
_entity.id
_entity.type
_entity.pdbx_description
1 polymer ?
#
loop_
_entity_poly.entity_id
_entity_poly.type
_entity_poly.pdbx_seq_one_letter_code
_entity_poly.pdbx_strand_id
1 'polypeptide(L)'
;MNYDGLDMTQISDGLSQTAACASAAVYDKANGLVFVSYMTGLPKRYGESTGKLCLSIFPPSQPTNIRFRVIDPGEGKSRGLLATAHYLVGDARTRMMFTTGCMTDGVKAAYYRDYDFHTDAVSERVEVLLRTDAGDVRLDNGSYRSYLAARGYHVESTAEPIINKVTQHRGVLYTAVSIDATGYPILCRIEDNVLVPFAVCPEQMTYEFRYIVTDAGIFGVFRVPPDDHGTGHGGYTVSKDGGRTWQTQIFADGVQSRPDILAYYGRPLVVYNYKEARPQENFPPMHNWRNAVKFVWDGRVIRSLYSKYGIVEHETVSVCGDLYMAFSNCPQALSTENGSAWVEDGRPVEQGKEAVEWMRLGCPLADELRASAEQE
;
A
#
# COMPACT_ATOMS: atom_id res chain seq x y z
N MET A 1 14.86 -9.27 -15.85
CA MET A 1 14.34 -10.54 -15.26
C MET A 1 12.93 -10.72 -15.79
N ASN A 2 12.55 -11.94 -16.08
CA ASN A 2 11.26 -12.21 -16.69
C ASN A 2 10.39 -12.95 -15.65
N TYR A 3 9.26 -12.36 -15.25
CA TYR A 3 8.30 -12.98 -14.33
C TYR A 3 7.13 -13.49 -15.14
N ASP A 4 6.95 -14.79 -15.21
CA ASP A 4 5.88 -15.44 -16.00
C ASP A 4 5.72 -14.86 -17.42
N GLY A 5 6.83 -14.45 -18.06
CA GLY A 5 6.82 -13.83 -19.39
C GLY A 5 6.53 -12.33 -19.41
N LEU A 6 6.43 -11.67 -18.25
CA LEU A 6 6.19 -10.24 -18.15
C LEU A 6 7.50 -9.45 -17.96
N ASP A 7 7.62 -8.36 -18.68
CA ASP A 7 8.76 -7.46 -18.55
C ASP A 7 8.61 -6.58 -17.31
N MET A 8 9.70 -6.49 -16.55
CA MET A 8 9.80 -5.60 -15.40
C MET A 8 10.85 -4.55 -15.63
N THR A 9 10.62 -3.39 -15.05
CA THR A 9 11.57 -2.29 -15.04
C THR A 9 11.77 -1.80 -13.62
N GLN A 10 13.02 -1.76 -13.18
CA GLN A 10 13.36 -1.12 -11.90
C GLN A 10 13.09 0.38 -12.00
N ILE A 11 12.28 0.89 -11.09
CA ILE A 11 11.86 2.28 -11.02
C ILE A 11 12.37 3.02 -9.78
N SER A 12 13.01 2.34 -8.84
CA SER A 12 13.76 3.01 -7.77
C SER A 12 15.13 3.46 -8.28
N ASP A 13 15.63 4.57 -7.72
CA ASP A 13 16.98 5.02 -7.99
C ASP A 13 17.96 3.94 -7.51
N GLY A 14 18.73 3.36 -8.37
CA GLY A 14 19.75 2.35 -8.01
C GLY A 14 20.86 2.86 -7.08
N LEU A 15 20.73 4.07 -6.54
CA LEU A 15 21.67 4.74 -5.66
C LEU A 15 21.46 4.38 -4.18
N SER A 16 20.27 3.93 -3.78
CA SER A 16 20.06 3.48 -2.42
C SER A 16 20.56 2.04 -2.29
N GLN A 17 21.64 1.86 -1.60
CA GLN A 17 22.13 0.54 -1.17
C GLN A 17 21.23 -0.11 -0.11
N THR A 18 20.04 0.41 0.10
CA THR A 18 19.11 0.07 1.17
C THR A 18 17.73 -0.21 0.59
N ALA A 19 16.98 -1.06 1.28
CA ALA A 19 15.67 -1.49 0.89
C ALA A 19 14.77 -0.34 0.42
N ALA A 20 14.13 -0.51 -0.72
CA ALA A 20 13.10 0.37 -1.22
C ALA A 20 11.74 -0.34 -1.16
N CYS A 21 10.77 0.28 -0.50
CA CYS A 21 9.44 -0.26 -0.31
C CYS A 21 8.41 0.57 -1.07
N ALA A 22 7.69 -0.05 -2.01
CA ALA A 22 6.62 0.60 -2.75
C ALA A 22 5.51 1.03 -1.79
N SER A 23 5.12 2.29 -1.84
CA SER A 23 4.12 2.85 -0.93
C SER A 23 2.77 3.06 -1.62
N ALA A 24 2.76 3.76 -2.73
CA ALA A 24 1.56 4.02 -3.52
C ALA A 24 1.91 4.43 -4.96
N ALA A 25 0.97 4.22 -5.88
CA ALA A 25 1.08 4.65 -7.26
C ALA A 25 -0.18 5.40 -7.68
N VAL A 26 -0.02 6.46 -8.46
CA VAL A 26 -1.13 7.24 -9.02
C VAL A 26 -0.85 7.58 -10.48
N TYR A 27 -1.89 7.51 -11.31
CA TYR A 27 -1.81 7.84 -12.72
C TYR A 27 -2.47 9.20 -13.00
N ASP A 28 -1.68 10.12 -13.53
CA ASP A 28 -2.16 11.38 -14.09
C ASP A 28 -2.51 11.18 -15.56
N LYS A 29 -3.79 11.03 -15.82
CA LYS A 29 -4.32 10.82 -17.17
C LYS A 29 -4.10 12.03 -18.08
N ALA A 30 -4.13 13.25 -17.54
CA ALA A 30 -4.00 14.47 -18.32
C ALA A 30 -2.59 14.62 -18.92
N ASN A 31 -1.58 14.23 -18.16
CA ASN A 31 -0.17 14.33 -18.55
C ASN A 31 0.43 13.00 -19.00
N GLY A 32 -0.31 11.90 -18.91
CA GLY A 32 0.18 10.57 -19.27
C GLY A 32 1.33 10.08 -18.39
N LEU A 33 1.35 10.47 -17.12
CA LEU A 33 2.41 10.20 -16.17
C LEU A 33 1.94 9.30 -15.03
N VAL A 34 2.80 8.39 -14.60
CA VAL A 34 2.65 7.65 -13.35
C VAL A 34 3.61 8.23 -12.33
N PHE A 35 3.11 8.41 -11.12
CA PHE A 35 3.86 8.81 -9.95
C PHE A 35 3.86 7.65 -8.97
N VAL A 36 5.03 7.10 -8.65
CA VAL A 36 5.19 6.02 -7.68
C VAL A 36 5.99 6.54 -6.50
N SER A 37 5.35 6.63 -5.35
CA SER A 37 6.04 6.93 -4.10
C SER A 37 6.60 5.67 -3.48
N TYR A 38 7.76 5.78 -2.85
CA TYR A 38 8.42 4.67 -2.15
C TYR A 38 9.34 5.20 -1.05
N MET A 39 9.57 4.35 -0.08
CA MET A 39 10.50 4.64 1.01
C MET A 39 11.83 3.96 0.74
N THR A 40 12.92 4.66 1.04
CA THR A 40 14.28 4.12 0.96
C THR A 40 14.97 4.17 2.31
N GLY A 41 16.05 3.44 2.47
CA GLY A 41 16.85 3.50 3.68
C GLY A 41 16.23 2.75 4.84
N LEU A 42 15.39 1.74 4.59
CA LEU A 42 14.90 0.85 5.62
C LEU A 42 16.07 0.04 6.20
N PRO A 43 16.21 -0.03 7.52
CA PRO A 43 17.37 -0.63 8.16
C PRO A 43 17.30 -2.14 8.23
N LYS A 44 18.42 -2.71 8.60
CA LYS A 44 18.59 -4.13 8.97
C LYS A 44 17.66 -4.61 10.07
N ARG A 45 17.13 -3.70 10.88
CA ARG A 45 16.17 -3.94 11.96
C ARG A 45 15.17 -2.81 11.94
N TYR A 46 13.91 -3.10 12.08
CA TYR A 46 12.89 -2.10 12.36
C TYR A 46 13.35 -1.27 13.57
N GLY A 47 14.00 -0.15 13.38
CA GLY A 47 14.53 0.61 14.48
C GLY A 47 15.52 1.71 14.17
N GLU A 48 16.21 1.68 13.08
CA GLU A 48 17.34 2.59 12.83
C GLU A 48 17.25 3.30 11.49
N SER A 49 16.06 3.50 10.94
CA SER A 49 15.91 3.98 9.58
C SER A 49 16.00 5.48 9.46
N THR A 50 16.89 5.88 8.58
CA THR A 50 16.94 7.23 8.02
C THR A 50 16.03 7.36 6.80
N GLY A 51 14.94 6.59 6.75
CA GLY A 51 14.11 6.44 5.57
C GLY A 51 13.71 7.75 4.93
N LYS A 52 13.91 7.83 3.62
CA LYS A 52 13.49 8.96 2.80
C LYS A 52 12.21 8.58 2.06
N LEU A 53 11.31 9.53 1.90
CA LEU A 53 10.20 9.40 0.96
C LEU A 53 10.69 9.88 -0.41
N CYS A 54 10.65 8.98 -1.37
CA CYS A 54 11.08 9.21 -2.74
C CYS A 54 9.91 9.08 -3.72
N LEU A 55 10.09 9.63 -4.89
CA LEU A 55 9.12 9.63 -5.98
C LEU A 55 9.82 9.29 -7.29
N SER A 56 9.26 8.32 -8.02
CA SER A 56 9.61 8.04 -9.41
C SER A 56 8.46 8.46 -10.31
N ILE A 57 8.78 9.16 -11.39
CA ILE A 57 7.81 9.75 -12.31
C ILE A 57 8.20 9.34 -13.72
N PHE A 58 7.28 8.73 -14.44
CA PHE A 58 7.54 8.23 -15.80
C PHE A 58 6.25 8.00 -16.58
N PRO A 59 6.31 8.00 -17.93
CA PRO A 59 5.22 7.50 -18.75
C PRO A 59 5.06 5.98 -18.56
N PRO A 60 3.85 5.46 -18.34
CA PRO A 60 3.65 4.03 -18.02
C PRO A 60 4.14 3.07 -19.13
N SER A 61 4.14 3.52 -20.39
CA SER A 61 4.66 2.77 -21.55
C SER A 61 6.17 2.89 -21.74
N GLN A 62 6.83 3.79 -21.02
CA GLN A 62 8.27 4.05 -21.10
C GLN A 62 8.88 4.13 -19.69
N PRO A 63 8.82 3.06 -18.92
CA PRO A 63 9.24 3.07 -17.52
C PRO A 63 10.76 3.23 -17.34
N THR A 64 11.53 3.29 -18.42
CA THR A 64 12.99 3.61 -18.39
C THR A 64 13.25 5.11 -18.43
N ASN A 65 12.27 5.93 -18.81
CA ASN A 65 12.40 7.40 -18.82
C ASN A 65 11.93 7.99 -17.48
N ILE A 66 12.73 7.81 -16.44
CA ILE A 66 12.35 8.10 -15.05
C ILE A 66 12.96 9.42 -14.60
N ARG A 67 12.13 10.24 -13.95
CA ARG A 67 12.56 11.35 -13.09
C ARG A 67 12.46 10.91 -11.64
N PHE A 68 13.58 11.03 -10.90
CA PHE A 68 13.63 10.73 -9.47
C PHE A 68 13.61 12.01 -8.62
N ARG A 69 12.88 11.96 -7.48
CA ARG A 69 12.87 13.07 -6.51
C ARG A 69 12.84 12.53 -5.09
N VAL A 70 13.56 13.22 -4.21
CA VAL A 70 13.40 13.06 -2.77
C VAL A 70 12.33 14.05 -2.33
N ILE A 71 11.24 13.53 -1.82
CA ILE A 71 10.09 14.33 -1.34
C ILE A 71 10.28 14.72 0.11
N ASP A 72 10.74 13.77 0.93
CA ASP A 72 11.07 14.04 2.31
C ASP A 72 12.39 13.34 2.67
N PRO A 73 13.38 14.10 3.18
CA PRO A 73 14.70 13.53 3.51
C PRO A 73 14.69 12.67 4.77
N GLY A 74 13.55 12.61 5.51
CA GLY A 74 13.50 11.98 6.82
C GLY A 74 14.13 12.82 7.92
N GLU A 75 14.15 12.29 9.14
CA GLU A 75 14.66 12.97 10.33
C GLU A 75 15.88 12.28 10.95
N GLY A 76 16.74 11.70 10.13
CA GLY A 76 18.00 11.13 10.58
C GLY A 76 17.88 9.84 11.40
N LYS A 77 17.61 9.91 12.70
CA LYS A 77 17.50 8.73 13.59
C LYS A 77 16.08 8.26 13.82
N SER A 78 15.07 8.97 13.33
CA SER A 78 13.68 8.57 13.50
C SER A 78 13.35 7.41 12.56
N ARG A 79 12.66 6.42 13.08
CA ARG A 79 12.12 5.31 12.32
C ARG A 79 11.17 5.83 11.26
N GLY A 80 11.53 5.53 10.07
CA GLY A 80 10.83 5.58 8.82
C GLY A 80 9.55 6.37 8.72
N LEU A 81 9.48 7.13 7.68
CA LEU A 81 8.25 7.65 7.16
C LEU A 81 7.42 6.47 6.69
N LEU A 82 6.21 6.32 7.18
CA LEU A 82 5.26 5.37 6.61
C LEU A 82 4.30 6.14 5.70
N ALA A 83 4.57 6.06 4.39
CA ALA A 83 3.77 6.71 3.37
C ALA A 83 2.96 5.67 2.60
N THR A 84 1.65 5.76 2.66
CA THR A 84 0.75 4.87 1.90
C THR A 84 -0.35 5.64 1.19
N ALA A 85 -0.48 6.93 1.43
CA ALA A 85 -1.48 7.80 0.84
C ALA A 85 -0.84 8.72 -0.20
N HIS A 86 -1.24 8.56 -1.46
CA HIS A 86 -0.71 9.31 -2.59
C HIS A 86 -1.84 9.58 -3.59
N TYR A 87 -2.01 10.83 -4.03
CA TYR A 87 -3.08 11.21 -4.94
C TYR A 87 -2.78 12.52 -5.68
N LEU A 88 -3.49 12.76 -6.77
CA LEU A 88 -3.40 14.01 -7.53
C LEU A 88 -4.22 15.13 -6.84
N VAL A 89 -3.65 16.31 -6.73
CA VAL A 89 -4.31 17.52 -6.21
C VAL A 89 -4.47 18.60 -7.28
N GLY A 90 -4.04 18.34 -8.49
CA GLY A 90 -4.14 19.26 -9.63
C GLY A 90 -3.42 18.72 -10.85
N ASP A 91 -3.24 19.57 -11.85
CA ASP A 91 -2.52 19.26 -13.08
C ASP A 91 -1.05 18.98 -12.77
N ALA A 92 -0.60 17.74 -13.03
CA ALA A 92 0.75 17.25 -12.75
C ALA A 92 1.25 17.53 -11.32
N ARG A 93 0.33 17.76 -10.38
CA ARG A 93 0.63 17.99 -8.97
C ARG A 93 0.09 16.87 -8.12
N THR A 94 0.94 16.31 -7.28
CA THR A 94 0.62 15.16 -6.45
C THR A 94 0.88 15.45 -4.98
N ARG A 95 0.08 14.86 -4.11
CA ARG A 95 0.19 14.95 -2.65
C ARG A 95 0.49 13.58 -2.06
N MET A 96 1.48 13.53 -1.20
CA MET A 96 1.85 12.35 -0.44
C MET A 96 1.65 12.62 1.04
N MET A 97 0.76 11.86 1.69
CA MET A 97 0.56 11.88 3.13
C MET A 97 1.39 10.76 3.77
N PHE A 98 2.02 11.06 4.89
CA PHE A 98 2.90 10.13 5.60
C PHE A 98 2.87 10.38 7.10
N THR A 99 3.22 9.36 7.87
CA THR A 99 3.35 9.45 9.33
C THR A 99 4.83 9.35 9.70
N THR A 100 5.29 10.23 10.57
CA THR A 100 6.65 10.21 11.12
C THR A 100 6.68 9.45 12.45
N GLY A 101 7.81 8.83 12.76
CA GLY A 101 8.07 8.26 14.08
C GLY A 101 7.17 7.10 14.49
N CYS A 102 6.64 6.34 13.53
CA CYS A 102 5.66 5.28 13.81
C CYS A 102 6.14 4.19 14.78
N MET A 103 7.42 4.16 15.15
CA MET A 103 7.97 3.12 16.03
C MET A 103 8.99 3.61 17.07
N THR A 104 9.15 4.91 17.34
CA THR A 104 10.12 5.45 18.32
C THR A 104 9.54 6.58 19.20
N ASP A 105 10.27 6.89 20.27
CA ASP A 105 9.98 8.01 21.16
C ASP A 105 10.32 9.36 20.50
N GLY A 106 9.40 9.93 19.79
CA GLY A 106 9.53 11.22 19.13
C GLY A 106 8.19 11.91 18.95
N VAL A 107 8.20 13.13 18.42
CA VAL A 107 6.96 13.80 18.02
C VAL A 107 6.42 13.05 16.81
N LYS A 108 5.38 12.30 17.05
CA LYS A 108 4.69 11.48 16.09
C LYS A 108 3.54 12.27 15.52
N ALA A 109 3.51 12.44 14.22
CA ALA A 109 2.42 13.15 13.55
C ALA A 109 2.30 12.75 12.10
N ALA A 110 1.13 12.97 11.55
CA ALA A 110 0.87 12.83 10.14
C ALA A 110 1.10 14.15 9.43
N TYR A 111 1.79 14.09 8.31
CA TYR A 111 2.09 15.24 7.45
C TYR A 111 1.76 14.92 6.02
N TYR A 112 1.70 15.96 5.20
CA TYR A 112 1.79 15.79 3.75
C TYR A 112 2.84 16.74 3.17
N ARG A 113 3.28 16.40 1.94
CA ARG A 113 3.99 17.27 1.01
C ARG A 113 3.37 17.17 -0.37
N ASP A 114 3.34 18.26 -1.08
CA ASP A 114 2.99 18.31 -2.48
C ASP A 114 4.25 18.35 -3.33
N TYR A 115 4.18 17.72 -4.49
CA TYR A 115 5.17 17.84 -5.54
C TYR A 115 4.49 18.33 -6.81
N ASP A 116 5.07 19.35 -7.42
CA ASP A 116 4.64 19.92 -8.70
C ASP A 116 5.65 19.55 -9.79
N PHE A 117 5.19 18.79 -10.79
CA PHE A 117 6.05 18.27 -11.86
C PHE A 117 6.53 19.37 -12.81
N HIS A 118 5.73 20.42 -13.05
CA HIS A 118 6.08 21.49 -13.98
C HIS A 118 7.16 22.42 -13.43
N THR A 119 7.05 22.73 -12.14
CA THR A 119 8.01 23.63 -11.46
C THR A 119 9.13 22.85 -10.76
N ASP A 120 9.03 21.53 -10.71
CA ASP A 120 9.94 20.66 -9.98
C ASP A 120 10.09 21.00 -8.48
N ALA A 121 9.02 21.53 -7.90
CA ALA A 121 9.01 22.03 -6.54
C ALA A 121 8.34 21.04 -5.56
N VAL A 122 8.93 20.93 -4.38
CA VAL A 122 8.37 20.21 -3.23
C VAL A 122 7.93 21.22 -2.18
N SER A 123 6.70 21.10 -1.68
CA SER A 123 6.20 21.98 -0.62
C SER A 123 6.89 21.72 0.73
N GLU A 124 6.72 22.64 1.68
CA GLU A 124 6.98 22.36 3.08
C GLU A 124 6.04 21.29 3.62
N ARG A 125 6.41 20.70 4.76
CA ARG A 125 5.52 19.78 5.49
C ARG A 125 4.31 20.54 6.03
N VAL A 126 3.12 19.99 5.81
CA VAL A 126 1.88 20.49 6.39
C VAL A 126 1.27 19.37 7.25
N GLU A 127 0.81 19.71 8.44
CA GLU A 127 0.16 18.74 9.34
C GLU A 127 -1.17 18.25 8.76
N VAL A 128 -1.43 16.97 8.89
CA VAL A 128 -2.73 16.35 8.60
C VAL A 128 -3.57 16.36 9.88
N LEU A 129 -4.79 16.84 9.75
CA LEU A 129 -5.74 16.97 10.84
C LEU A 129 -6.83 15.91 10.75
N LEU A 130 -7.36 15.52 11.91
CA LEU A 130 -8.55 14.68 12.02
C LEU A 130 -9.70 15.54 12.55
N ARG A 131 -10.84 15.53 11.84
CA ARG A 131 -12.06 16.18 12.33
C ARG A 131 -12.69 15.35 13.44
N THR A 132 -12.92 15.99 14.57
CA THR A 132 -13.57 15.40 15.74
C THR A 132 -14.76 16.25 16.16
N ASP A 133 -15.54 15.77 17.13
CA ASP A 133 -16.65 16.54 17.68
C ASP A 133 -16.19 17.84 18.40
N ALA A 134 -14.90 17.90 18.80
CA ALA A 134 -14.27 19.07 19.40
C ALA A 134 -13.60 20.01 18.37
N GLY A 135 -13.64 19.70 17.08
CA GLY A 135 -13.00 20.43 16.00
C GLY A 135 -11.88 19.65 15.31
N ASP A 136 -11.12 20.34 14.48
CA ASP A 136 -10.00 19.75 13.75
C ASP A 136 -8.75 19.70 14.65
N VAL A 137 -8.23 18.51 14.88
CA VAL A 137 -7.09 18.25 15.75
C VAL A 137 -5.97 17.55 14.97
N ARG A 138 -4.74 17.67 15.42
CA ARG A 138 -3.61 16.94 14.87
C ARG A 138 -3.91 15.43 14.82
N LEU A 139 -3.60 14.77 13.70
CA LEU A 139 -3.70 13.33 13.62
C LEU A 139 -2.50 12.67 14.29
N ASP A 140 -2.74 12.07 15.44
CA ASP A 140 -1.81 11.26 16.23
C ASP A 140 -2.55 10.12 16.93
N ASN A 141 -1.84 9.29 17.68
CA ASN A 141 -2.45 8.20 18.43
C ASN A 141 -3.51 8.68 19.42
N GLY A 142 -3.27 9.81 20.08
CA GLY A 142 -4.20 10.37 21.07
C GLY A 142 -5.53 10.77 20.45
N SER A 143 -5.51 11.52 19.36
CA SER A 143 -6.72 11.96 18.64
C SER A 143 -7.46 10.78 18.01
N TYR A 144 -6.75 9.83 17.44
CA TYR A 144 -7.33 8.60 16.87
C TYR A 144 -8.09 7.79 17.93
N ARG A 145 -7.45 7.54 19.09
CA ARG A 145 -8.07 6.78 20.18
C ARG A 145 -9.25 7.55 20.81
N SER A 146 -9.12 8.85 20.98
CA SER A 146 -10.19 9.70 21.53
C SER A 146 -11.41 9.71 20.62
N TYR A 147 -11.20 9.79 19.30
CA TYR A 147 -12.28 9.72 18.32
C TYR A 147 -13.04 8.39 18.40
N LEU A 148 -12.31 7.26 18.49
CA LEU A 148 -12.89 5.93 18.62
C LEU A 148 -13.59 5.70 19.95
N ALA A 149 -13.00 6.14 21.06
CA ALA A 149 -13.56 6.02 22.40
C ALA A 149 -14.92 6.76 22.53
N ALA A 150 -15.05 7.94 21.93
CA ALA A 150 -16.31 8.68 21.88
C ALA A 150 -17.43 7.93 21.13
N ARG A 151 -17.08 6.89 20.37
CA ARG A 151 -18.02 6.04 19.59
C ARG A 151 -18.12 4.61 20.15
N GLY A 152 -17.57 4.38 21.35
CA GLY A 152 -17.67 3.09 22.05
C GLY A 152 -16.62 2.05 21.62
N TYR A 153 -15.62 2.44 20.83
CA TYR A 153 -14.52 1.55 20.42
C TYR A 153 -13.33 1.74 21.35
N HIS A 154 -12.81 0.65 21.88
CA HIS A 154 -11.63 0.68 22.74
C HIS A 154 -10.37 0.21 22.00
N VAL A 155 -9.30 0.98 22.09
CA VAL A 155 -8.00 0.70 21.46
C VAL A 155 -6.90 0.84 22.50
N GLU A 156 -6.17 -0.22 22.76
CA GLU A 156 -5.05 -0.26 23.70
C GLU A 156 -3.72 0.13 23.08
N SER A 157 -3.57 -0.11 21.78
CA SER A 157 -2.31 0.13 21.07
C SER A 157 -1.85 1.58 21.15
N THR A 158 -0.56 1.77 21.37
CA THR A 158 0.12 3.06 21.33
C THR A 158 0.80 3.35 20.00
N ALA A 159 0.59 2.49 18.99
CA ALA A 159 1.11 2.69 17.65
C ALA A 159 0.52 3.95 17.00
N GLU A 160 1.29 4.58 16.12
CA GLU A 160 0.81 5.77 15.41
C GLU A 160 -0.15 5.41 14.31
N PRO A 161 -1.14 6.29 14.03
CA PRO A 161 -2.07 6.09 12.94
C PRO A 161 -1.37 6.16 11.59
N ILE A 162 -1.80 5.29 10.70
CA ILE A 162 -1.37 5.19 9.32
C ILE A 162 -2.50 5.69 8.44
N ILE A 163 -2.19 6.61 7.53
CA ILE A 163 -3.11 7.03 6.47
C ILE A 163 -2.92 6.07 5.31
N ASN A 164 -3.97 5.34 4.99
CA ASN A 164 -3.92 4.30 3.97
C ASN A 164 -4.13 4.85 2.54
N LYS A 165 -4.19 3.95 1.55
CA LYS A 165 -4.40 4.30 0.14
C LYS A 165 -5.54 5.29 -0.03
N VAL A 166 -5.30 6.30 -0.89
CA VAL A 166 -6.35 7.23 -1.30
C VAL A 166 -7.05 6.69 -2.55
N THR A 167 -8.36 6.70 -2.51
CA THR A 167 -9.23 6.33 -3.63
C THR A 167 -10.16 7.48 -3.97
N GLN A 168 -10.68 7.52 -5.19
CA GLN A 168 -11.59 8.57 -5.62
C GLN A 168 -12.90 8.00 -6.16
N HIS A 169 -14.01 8.59 -5.76
CA HIS A 169 -15.32 8.30 -6.31
C HIS A 169 -16.12 9.58 -6.47
N ARG A 170 -16.63 9.87 -7.69
CA ARG A 170 -17.43 11.06 -8.01
C ARG A 170 -16.78 12.38 -7.57
N GLY A 171 -15.46 12.49 -7.74
CA GLY A 171 -14.70 13.68 -7.37
C GLY A 171 -14.35 13.80 -5.89
N VAL A 172 -14.85 12.93 -5.02
CA VAL A 172 -14.53 12.90 -3.60
C VAL A 172 -13.35 11.94 -3.36
N LEU A 173 -12.37 12.39 -2.58
CA LEU A 173 -11.22 11.60 -2.16
C LEU A 173 -11.52 10.91 -0.82
N TYR A 174 -11.13 9.65 -0.74
CA TYR A 174 -11.38 8.79 0.42
C TYR A 174 -10.09 8.11 0.87
N THR A 175 -9.91 7.98 2.18
CA THR A 175 -8.83 7.21 2.80
C THR A 175 -9.27 6.62 4.12
N ALA A 176 -8.57 5.59 4.59
CA ALA A 176 -8.75 5.07 5.94
C ALA A 176 -7.58 5.49 6.83
N VAL A 177 -7.88 5.72 8.09
CA VAL A 177 -6.90 5.84 9.16
C VAL A 177 -7.00 4.59 10.02
N SER A 178 -5.89 3.89 10.19
CA SER A 178 -5.80 2.70 11.04
C SER A 178 -4.49 2.73 11.83
N ILE A 179 -4.38 1.89 12.82
CA ILE A 179 -3.12 1.70 13.55
C ILE A 179 -2.62 0.27 13.38
N ASP A 180 -1.35 0.06 13.65
CA ASP A 180 -0.77 -1.28 13.72
C ASP A 180 -1.43 -2.09 14.85
N ALA A 181 -1.59 -3.39 14.60
CA ALA A 181 -2.11 -4.41 15.49
C ALA A 181 -3.64 -4.45 15.66
N THR A 182 -4.27 -3.75 16.57
CA THR A 182 -5.63 -4.06 17.04
C THR A 182 -6.57 -2.86 16.99
N GLY A 183 -6.41 -2.02 15.97
CA GLY A 183 -7.23 -0.83 15.81
C GLY A 183 -8.48 -1.06 14.95
N TYR A 184 -9.35 -0.08 14.98
CA TYR A 184 -10.53 0.00 14.12
C TYR A 184 -10.29 1.02 13.02
N PRO A 185 -10.41 0.66 11.73
CA PRO A 185 -10.25 1.63 10.65
C PRO A 185 -11.32 2.72 10.70
N ILE A 186 -10.87 3.97 10.71
CA ILE A 186 -11.72 5.15 10.55
C ILE A 186 -11.73 5.50 9.06
N LEU A 187 -12.91 5.46 8.43
CA LEU A 187 -13.08 5.81 7.03
C LEU A 187 -13.33 7.31 6.93
N CYS A 188 -12.51 7.98 6.14
CA CYS A 188 -12.50 9.44 6.02
C CYS A 188 -12.67 9.89 4.57
N ARG A 189 -13.30 11.05 4.39
CA ARG A 189 -13.13 11.90 3.21
C ARG A 189 -11.95 12.83 3.44
N ILE A 190 -11.30 13.26 2.38
CA ILE A 190 -10.20 14.22 2.44
C ILE A 190 -10.74 15.60 2.03
N GLU A 191 -10.63 16.58 2.91
CA GLU A 191 -10.94 17.98 2.67
C GLU A 191 -9.66 18.81 2.93
N ASP A 192 -8.88 19.06 1.89
CA ASP A 192 -7.54 19.66 1.91
C ASP A 192 -6.57 18.87 2.84
N ASN A 193 -6.22 19.39 4.00
CA ASN A 193 -5.38 18.72 5.00
C ASN A 193 -6.17 18.06 6.13
N VAL A 194 -7.49 18.06 6.07
CA VAL A 194 -8.38 17.52 7.10
C VAL A 194 -8.98 16.19 6.65
N LEU A 195 -8.79 15.17 7.45
CA LEU A 195 -9.49 13.90 7.32
C LEU A 195 -10.83 13.99 8.05
N VAL A 196 -11.91 13.88 7.30
CA VAL A 196 -13.29 13.99 7.80
C VAL A 196 -13.91 12.62 7.92
N PRO A 197 -14.00 12.05 9.13
CA PRO A 197 -14.57 10.72 9.34
C PRO A 197 -16.05 10.66 8.96
N PHE A 198 -16.48 9.56 8.38
CA PHE A 198 -17.87 9.29 8.09
C PHE A 198 -18.35 7.90 8.53
N ALA A 199 -17.42 6.96 8.76
CA ALA A 199 -17.73 5.63 9.28
C ALA A 199 -16.54 5.05 10.04
N VAL A 200 -16.80 4.03 10.86
CA VAL A 200 -15.78 3.18 11.48
C VAL A 200 -16.08 1.74 11.05
N CYS A 201 -15.08 1.03 10.56
CA CYS A 201 -15.23 -0.40 10.33
C CYS A 201 -15.11 -1.13 11.69
N PRO A 202 -16.12 -1.93 12.10
CA PRO A 202 -16.17 -2.50 13.44
C PRO A 202 -15.24 -3.70 13.64
N GLU A 203 -14.59 -4.16 12.59
CA GLU A 203 -13.66 -5.26 12.66
C GLU A 203 -12.31 -4.77 13.22
N GLN A 204 -11.83 -5.40 14.27
CA GLN A 204 -10.45 -5.21 14.72
C GLN A 204 -9.51 -5.79 13.70
N MET A 205 -8.69 -4.95 13.13
CA MET A 205 -7.82 -5.30 12.01
C MET A 205 -6.42 -4.81 12.27
N THR A 206 -5.51 -5.37 11.52
CA THR A 206 -4.17 -4.81 11.42
C THR A 206 -4.17 -3.50 10.65
N TYR A 207 -3.03 -2.83 10.66
CA TYR A 207 -2.75 -1.52 10.09
C TYR A 207 -2.95 -1.39 8.56
N GLU A 208 -3.22 -2.45 7.85
CA GLU A 208 -3.21 -2.48 6.39
C GLU A 208 -4.62 -2.52 5.79
N PHE A 209 -5.49 -1.63 6.24
CA PHE A 209 -6.86 -1.54 5.73
C PHE A 209 -6.93 -0.58 4.54
N ARG A 210 -7.49 -1.05 3.43
CA ARG A 210 -7.75 -0.26 2.22
C ARG A 210 -9.17 -0.44 1.76
N TYR A 211 -9.75 0.60 1.18
CA TYR A 211 -11.11 0.51 0.68
C TYR A 211 -11.35 1.39 -0.55
N ILE A 212 -12.42 1.07 -1.25
CA ILE A 212 -12.99 1.88 -2.32
C ILE A 212 -14.44 2.17 -2.01
N VAL A 213 -14.92 3.31 -2.52
CA VAL A 213 -16.34 3.65 -2.58
C VAL A 213 -16.77 3.52 -4.03
N THR A 214 -17.92 2.90 -4.25
CA THR A 214 -18.56 2.78 -5.57
C THR A 214 -20.06 3.06 -5.41
N ASP A 215 -20.80 3.08 -6.52
CA ASP A 215 -22.26 3.19 -6.47
C ASP A 215 -22.95 1.99 -5.79
N ALA A 216 -22.26 0.85 -5.74
CA ALA A 216 -22.76 -0.37 -5.12
C ALA A 216 -22.48 -0.46 -3.60
N GLY A 217 -21.64 0.43 -3.07
CA GLY A 217 -21.28 0.45 -1.65
C GLY A 217 -19.80 0.71 -1.39
N ILE A 218 -19.40 0.42 -0.16
CA ILE A 218 -18.02 0.50 0.33
C ILE A 218 -17.47 -0.92 0.36
N PHE A 219 -16.27 -1.10 -0.22
CA PHE A 219 -15.59 -2.40 -0.27
C PHE A 219 -14.20 -2.23 0.31
N GLY A 220 -13.90 -2.98 1.37
CA GLY A 220 -12.62 -2.92 2.06
C GLY A 220 -11.87 -4.24 2.05
N VAL A 221 -10.54 -4.15 2.08
CA VAL A 221 -9.63 -5.28 2.25
C VAL A 221 -8.67 -4.99 3.38
N PHE A 222 -8.25 -6.02 4.08
CA PHE A 222 -7.38 -5.89 5.24
C PHE A 222 -6.56 -7.14 5.48
N ARG A 223 -5.52 -6.97 6.26
CA ARG A 223 -4.72 -8.06 6.76
C ARG A 223 -5.06 -8.34 8.22
N VAL A 224 -5.28 -9.60 8.54
CA VAL A 224 -5.45 -10.09 9.92
C VAL A 224 -4.06 -10.47 10.48
N PRO A 225 -3.79 -10.22 11.75
CA PRO A 225 -2.56 -10.66 12.39
C PRO A 225 -2.29 -12.14 12.13
N PRO A 226 -1.01 -12.53 12.07
CA PRO A 226 -0.68 -13.95 12.03
C PRO A 226 -1.28 -14.67 13.25
N ASP A 227 -1.80 -15.86 13.01
CA ASP A 227 -2.18 -16.79 14.07
C ASP A 227 -0.94 -17.31 14.82
N ASP A 228 -1.16 -18.16 15.83
CA ASP A 228 -0.09 -18.80 16.61
C ASP A 228 0.87 -19.66 15.77
N HIS A 229 0.51 -19.97 14.52
CA HIS A 229 1.33 -20.67 13.53
C HIS A 229 2.07 -19.74 12.56
N GLY A 230 1.96 -18.42 12.76
CA GLY A 230 2.59 -17.43 11.91
C GLY A 230 1.91 -17.24 10.54
N THR A 231 0.70 -17.76 10.36
CA THR A 231 -0.07 -17.62 9.12
C THR A 231 -0.86 -16.33 9.17
N GLY A 232 -0.49 -15.37 8.32
CA GLY A 232 -1.30 -14.17 8.11
C GLY A 232 -2.54 -14.50 7.29
N HIS A 233 -3.65 -13.85 7.61
CA HIS A 233 -4.89 -13.95 6.86
C HIS A 233 -5.23 -12.57 6.27
N GLY A 234 -6.05 -12.56 5.22
CA GLY A 234 -6.66 -11.37 4.70
C GLY A 234 -8.17 -11.45 4.81
N GLY A 235 -8.80 -10.30 4.82
CA GLY A 235 -10.24 -10.20 4.83
C GLY A 235 -10.76 -9.23 3.78
N TYR A 236 -12.01 -9.45 3.45
CA TYR A 236 -12.80 -8.60 2.57
C TYR A 236 -14.07 -8.20 3.31
N THR A 237 -14.39 -6.93 3.32
CA THR A 237 -15.55 -6.41 4.02
C THR A 237 -16.37 -5.50 3.13
N VAL A 238 -17.68 -5.52 3.27
CA VAL A 238 -18.60 -4.77 2.43
C VAL A 238 -19.64 -4.06 3.29
N SER A 239 -19.90 -2.81 3.00
CA SER A 239 -21.05 -2.06 3.51
C SER A 239 -21.87 -1.52 2.33
N LYS A 240 -23.17 -1.79 2.33
CA LYS A 240 -24.13 -1.31 1.32
C LYS A 240 -24.95 -0.12 1.79
N ASP A 241 -24.76 0.33 3.01
CA ASP A 241 -25.56 1.35 3.69
C ASP A 241 -24.72 2.53 4.22
N GLY A 242 -23.58 2.77 3.58
CA GLY A 242 -22.70 3.90 3.89
C GLY A 242 -21.87 3.72 5.15
N GLY A 243 -21.55 2.47 5.53
CA GLY A 243 -20.70 2.17 6.68
C GLY A 243 -21.45 1.92 7.98
N ARG A 244 -22.79 1.75 7.93
CA ARG A 244 -23.60 1.45 9.13
C ARG A 244 -23.55 -0.02 9.51
N THR A 245 -23.64 -0.91 8.51
CA THR A 245 -23.50 -2.35 8.70
C THR A 245 -22.45 -2.93 7.76
N TRP A 246 -21.81 -4.03 8.17
CA TRP A 246 -20.70 -4.64 7.46
C TRP A 246 -20.89 -6.14 7.37
N GLN A 247 -20.43 -6.69 6.23
CA GLN A 247 -20.34 -8.13 6.00
C GLN A 247 -18.88 -8.46 5.69
N THR A 248 -18.28 -9.31 6.50
CA THR A 248 -16.87 -9.64 6.42
C THR A 248 -16.65 -11.11 6.08
N GLN A 249 -15.68 -11.36 5.21
CA GLN A 249 -15.21 -12.69 4.84
C GLN A 249 -13.68 -12.73 5.00
N ILE A 250 -13.17 -13.82 5.54
CA ILE A 250 -11.73 -14.10 5.60
C ILE A 250 -11.33 -14.89 4.36
N PHE A 251 -10.23 -14.52 3.72
CA PHE A 251 -9.68 -15.27 2.58
C PHE A 251 -9.20 -16.65 3.02
N ALA A 252 -9.43 -17.64 2.17
CA ALA A 252 -8.93 -18.99 2.41
C ALA A 252 -7.39 -19.10 2.32
N ASP A 253 -6.78 -18.24 1.50
CA ASP A 253 -5.33 -18.16 1.36
C ASP A 253 -4.72 -17.33 2.50
N GLY A 254 -3.57 -17.74 2.98
CA GLY A 254 -2.78 -16.93 3.91
C GLY A 254 -2.26 -15.68 3.21
N VAL A 255 -2.76 -14.51 3.59
CA VAL A 255 -2.29 -13.22 3.06
C VAL A 255 -1.05 -12.79 3.82
N GLN A 256 0.04 -12.61 3.10
CA GLN A 256 1.36 -12.39 3.71
C GLN A 256 1.79 -10.92 3.74
N SER A 257 1.10 -10.05 3.02
CA SER A 257 1.38 -8.61 2.95
C SER A 257 0.10 -7.82 2.81
N ARG A 258 0.24 -6.52 2.78
CA ARG A 258 -0.83 -5.56 2.59
C ARG A 258 -1.63 -5.86 1.32
N PRO A 259 -2.92 -6.22 1.43
CA PRO A 259 -3.77 -6.38 0.26
C PRO A 259 -4.05 -5.02 -0.38
N ASP A 260 -4.34 -5.02 -1.67
CA ASP A 260 -4.73 -3.84 -2.41
C ASP A 260 -6.15 -3.97 -2.96
N ILE A 261 -6.81 -2.84 -3.18
CA ILE A 261 -8.13 -2.78 -3.78
C ILE A 261 -8.24 -1.55 -4.68
N LEU A 262 -8.85 -1.70 -5.84
CA LEU A 262 -9.19 -0.61 -6.74
C LEU A 262 -10.54 -0.86 -7.43
N ALA A 263 -11.17 0.23 -7.87
CA ALA A 263 -12.34 0.13 -8.74
C ALA A 263 -11.86 -0.16 -10.18
N TYR A 264 -12.21 -1.33 -10.68
CA TYR A 264 -11.85 -1.77 -12.03
C TYR A 264 -13.11 -2.15 -12.80
N TYR A 265 -13.38 -1.43 -13.90
CA TYR A 265 -14.66 -1.50 -14.62
C TYR A 265 -15.88 -1.42 -13.68
N GLY A 266 -15.85 -0.45 -12.76
CA GLY A 266 -16.95 -0.16 -11.83
C GLY A 266 -17.14 -1.17 -10.70
N ARG A 267 -16.31 -2.22 -10.60
CA ARG A 267 -16.37 -3.28 -9.59
C ARG A 267 -15.07 -3.38 -8.79
N PRO A 268 -15.09 -3.96 -7.58
CA PRO A 268 -13.88 -4.15 -6.80
C PRO A 268 -12.95 -5.18 -7.46
N LEU A 269 -11.70 -4.78 -7.67
CA LEU A 269 -10.59 -5.66 -7.94
C LEU A 269 -9.73 -5.71 -6.68
N VAL A 270 -9.65 -6.89 -6.08
CA VAL A 270 -8.81 -7.17 -4.91
C VAL A 270 -7.52 -7.82 -5.36
N VAL A 271 -6.41 -7.31 -4.87
CA VAL A 271 -5.08 -7.84 -5.18
C VAL A 271 -4.38 -8.17 -3.87
N TYR A 272 -3.94 -9.40 -3.73
CA TYR A 272 -3.24 -9.82 -2.51
C TYR A 272 -2.17 -10.86 -2.80
N ASN A 273 -1.10 -10.82 -2.02
CA ASN A 273 -0.08 -11.83 -2.08
C ASN A 273 -0.32 -12.95 -1.08
N TYR A 274 0.13 -14.14 -1.46
CA TYR A 274 0.02 -15.35 -0.68
C TYR A 274 1.28 -16.20 -0.87
N LYS A 275 1.37 -17.25 -0.06
CA LYS A 275 2.41 -18.25 -0.20
C LYS A 275 1.96 -19.34 -1.16
N GLU A 276 2.67 -19.52 -2.26
CA GLU A 276 2.48 -20.66 -3.14
C GLU A 276 3.59 -21.69 -2.92
N ALA A 277 3.22 -22.91 -2.57
CA ALA A 277 4.15 -24.02 -2.48
C ALA A 277 4.37 -24.62 -3.88
N ARG A 278 5.59 -24.55 -4.38
CA ARG A 278 6.00 -25.25 -5.62
C ARG A 278 6.97 -26.37 -5.27
N PRO A 279 6.55 -27.64 -5.35
CA PRO A 279 7.35 -28.81 -4.91
C PRO A 279 8.68 -28.99 -5.67
N GLN A 280 8.80 -28.37 -6.84
CA GLN A 280 9.98 -28.51 -7.72
C GLN A 280 11.11 -27.51 -7.40
N GLU A 281 10.84 -26.55 -6.56
CA GLU A 281 11.82 -25.55 -6.15
C GLU A 281 12.36 -25.96 -4.79
N ASN A 282 13.63 -26.39 -4.76
CA ASN A 282 14.38 -26.69 -3.53
C ASN A 282 14.69 -25.40 -2.74
N PHE A 283 13.64 -24.73 -2.29
CA PHE A 283 13.82 -23.60 -1.37
C PHE A 283 13.76 -24.08 0.06
N PRO A 284 14.64 -23.57 0.93
CA PRO A 284 14.51 -23.84 2.37
C PRO A 284 13.11 -23.44 2.85
N PRO A 285 12.53 -24.15 3.81
CA PRO A 285 11.23 -23.82 4.37
C PRO A 285 11.32 -22.47 5.09
N MET A 286 10.89 -21.41 4.42
CA MET A 286 10.96 -20.06 4.94
C MET A 286 9.59 -19.59 5.41
N HIS A 287 9.55 -18.97 6.57
CA HIS A 287 8.32 -18.66 7.27
C HIS A 287 7.47 -17.52 6.68
N ASN A 288 7.98 -16.71 5.73
CA ASN A 288 7.28 -15.53 5.22
C ASN A 288 7.42 -15.34 3.71
N TRP A 289 6.97 -16.31 2.91
CA TRP A 289 7.03 -16.18 1.47
C TRP A 289 5.87 -15.39 0.91
N ARG A 290 6.20 -14.30 0.26
CA ARG A 290 5.30 -13.45 -0.52
C ARG A 290 5.63 -13.66 -2.00
N ASN A 291 5.50 -14.90 -2.47
CA ASN A 291 5.99 -15.31 -3.77
C ASN A 291 4.90 -15.37 -4.86
N ALA A 292 3.65 -15.18 -4.48
CA ALA A 292 2.55 -15.18 -5.41
C ALA A 292 1.55 -14.07 -5.14
N VAL A 293 0.88 -13.60 -6.19
CA VAL A 293 -0.16 -12.56 -6.11
C VAL A 293 -1.38 -13.04 -6.87
N LYS A 294 -2.56 -12.89 -6.27
CA LYS A 294 -3.86 -13.12 -6.91
C LYS A 294 -4.56 -11.79 -7.19
N PHE A 295 -5.20 -11.74 -8.35
CA PHE A 295 -6.11 -10.69 -8.76
C PHE A 295 -7.52 -11.25 -8.79
N VAL A 296 -8.38 -10.76 -7.90
CA VAL A 296 -9.75 -11.22 -7.73
C VAL A 296 -10.70 -10.09 -8.08
N TRP A 297 -11.39 -10.23 -9.21
CA TRP A 297 -12.37 -9.27 -9.68
C TRP A 297 -13.77 -9.83 -9.50
N ASP A 298 -14.62 -9.10 -8.80
CA ASP A 298 -16.01 -9.50 -8.52
C ASP A 298 -16.13 -10.94 -7.98
N GLY A 299 -15.19 -11.33 -7.08
CA GLY A 299 -15.15 -12.65 -6.46
C GLY A 299 -14.49 -13.75 -7.32
N ARG A 300 -14.05 -13.46 -8.55
CA ARG A 300 -13.38 -14.43 -9.43
C ARG A 300 -11.90 -14.11 -9.59
N VAL A 301 -11.06 -15.13 -9.51
CA VAL A 301 -9.63 -15.01 -9.83
C VAL A 301 -9.48 -14.80 -11.33
N ILE A 302 -9.03 -13.62 -11.73
CA ILE A 302 -8.79 -13.28 -13.15
C ILE A 302 -7.33 -13.42 -13.55
N ARG A 303 -6.42 -13.41 -12.58
CA ARG A 303 -4.99 -13.61 -12.81
C ARG A 303 -4.30 -14.07 -11.55
N SER A 304 -3.23 -14.85 -11.72
CA SER A 304 -2.24 -15.15 -10.67
C SER A 304 -0.84 -14.93 -11.23
N LEU A 305 0.04 -14.41 -10.40
CA LEU A 305 1.46 -14.21 -10.72
C LEU A 305 2.30 -14.93 -9.69
N TYR A 306 3.42 -15.45 -10.10
CA TYR A 306 4.40 -16.07 -9.24
C TYR A 306 5.78 -15.47 -9.45
N SER A 307 6.52 -15.27 -8.38
CA SER A 307 7.90 -14.82 -8.42
C SER A 307 8.76 -15.55 -7.37
N LYS A 308 9.80 -16.20 -7.83
CA LYS A 308 10.79 -16.79 -6.91
C LYS A 308 11.54 -15.76 -6.06
N TYR A 309 11.50 -14.50 -6.43
CA TYR A 309 12.19 -13.41 -5.71
C TYR A 309 11.27 -12.64 -4.74
N GLY A 310 10.02 -13.07 -4.62
CA GLY A 310 9.01 -12.39 -3.81
C GLY A 310 8.39 -11.18 -4.50
N ILE A 311 7.19 -10.85 -4.08
CA ILE A 311 6.46 -9.63 -4.45
C ILE A 311 5.96 -9.04 -3.14
N VAL A 312 6.58 -7.97 -2.69
CA VAL A 312 6.30 -7.38 -1.37
C VAL A 312 5.76 -5.97 -1.57
N GLU A 313 4.84 -5.53 -0.70
CA GLU A 313 4.33 -4.16 -0.70
C GLU A 313 3.91 -3.69 -2.11
N HIS A 314 2.97 -4.38 -2.70
CA HIS A 314 2.49 -4.08 -4.04
C HIS A 314 1.43 -2.98 -4.03
N GLU A 315 1.39 -2.25 -5.13
CA GLU A 315 0.40 -1.23 -5.44
C GLU A 315 -0.07 -1.40 -6.88
N THR A 316 -1.36 -1.53 -7.08
CA THR A 316 -1.94 -1.73 -8.41
C THR A 316 -2.63 -0.45 -8.88
N VAL A 317 -2.42 -0.10 -10.15
CA VAL A 317 -3.06 1.04 -10.79
C VAL A 317 -3.61 0.64 -12.16
N SER A 318 -4.74 1.22 -12.53
CA SER A 318 -5.30 1.08 -13.88
C SER A 318 -4.94 2.29 -14.73
N VAL A 319 -4.39 2.03 -15.91
CA VAL A 319 -4.02 3.05 -16.90
C VAL A 319 -4.75 2.72 -18.21
N CYS A 320 -5.76 3.50 -18.55
CA CYS A 320 -6.56 3.29 -19.77
C CYS A 320 -7.10 1.84 -19.94
N GLY A 321 -7.45 1.20 -18.81
CA GLY A 321 -7.96 -0.18 -18.80
C GLY A 321 -6.89 -1.25 -18.63
N ASP A 322 -5.63 -0.98 -18.92
CA ASP A 322 -4.51 -1.86 -18.56
C ASP A 322 -4.22 -1.78 -17.08
N LEU A 323 -3.90 -2.90 -16.48
CA LEU A 323 -3.38 -2.97 -15.11
C LEU A 323 -1.86 -2.92 -15.11
N TYR A 324 -1.36 -2.19 -14.14
CA TYR A 324 0.07 -2.09 -13.82
C TYR A 324 0.27 -2.31 -12.33
N MET A 325 1.43 -2.80 -11.96
CA MET A 325 1.79 -3.02 -10.57
C MET A 325 3.18 -2.45 -10.28
N ALA A 326 3.26 -1.60 -9.25
CA ALA A 326 4.51 -1.29 -8.59
C ALA A 326 4.66 -2.22 -7.39
N PHE A 327 5.83 -2.80 -7.16
CA PHE A 327 6.07 -3.68 -6.03
C PHE A 327 7.54 -3.66 -5.61
N SER A 328 7.79 -4.00 -4.37
CA SER A 328 9.14 -4.23 -3.90
C SER A 328 9.58 -5.63 -4.27
N ASN A 329 10.67 -5.71 -4.99
CA ASN A 329 11.38 -6.96 -5.21
C ASN A 329 12.27 -7.20 -4.00
N CYS A 330 11.95 -8.23 -3.23
CA CYS A 330 12.66 -8.55 -2.01
C CYS A 330 13.40 -9.86 -2.21
N PRO A 331 14.71 -9.84 -2.49
CA PRO A 331 15.47 -11.07 -2.46
C PRO A 331 15.35 -11.67 -1.07
N GLN A 332 15.03 -12.92 -1.02
CA GLN A 332 14.59 -13.71 0.12
C GLN A 332 15.23 -13.36 1.46
N ALA A 333 14.44 -12.83 2.40
CA ALA A 333 14.86 -12.71 3.77
C ALA A 333 14.80 -14.08 4.46
N LEU A 334 15.92 -14.62 4.85
CA LEU A 334 15.96 -15.66 5.87
C LEU A 334 15.77 -15.01 7.23
N SER A 335 14.70 -15.39 7.93
CA SER A 335 14.63 -15.17 9.37
C SER A 335 15.63 -16.10 10.04
N THR A 336 16.69 -15.55 10.61
CA THR A 336 17.53 -16.28 11.55
C THR A 336 17.00 -15.99 12.96
N GLU A 337 17.30 -16.83 13.95
CA GLU A 337 16.91 -16.63 15.35
C GLU A 337 17.31 -15.25 15.93
N ASN A 338 18.21 -14.53 15.25
CA ASN A 338 18.76 -13.26 15.66
C ASN A 338 18.41 -12.08 14.74
N GLY A 339 17.47 -12.23 13.84
CA GLY A 339 17.03 -11.19 12.91
C GLY A 339 16.92 -11.67 11.46
N SER A 340 16.30 -10.89 10.61
CA SER A 340 16.21 -11.18 9.19
C SER A 340 17.58 -10.98 8.52
N ALA A 341 18.14 -12.04 7.98
CA ALA A 341 19.26 -11.99 7.06
C ALA A 341 18.72 -12.26 5.64
N TRP A 342 19.18 -11.49 4.69
CA TRP A 342 18.90 -11.70 3.28
C TRP A 342 19.80 -12.81 2.74
N VAL A 343 19.26 -13.76 1.99
CA VAL A 343 20.02 -14.89 1.48
C VAL A 343 19.67 -15.14 0.03
N GLU A 344 20.67 -15.23 -0.81
CA GLU A 344 20.57 -15.68 -2.19
C GLU A 344 21.35 -17.00 -2.31
N ASP A 345 20.71 -18.03 -2.86
CA ASP A 345 21.30 -19.37 -3.01
C ASP A 345 21.91 -19.95 -1.73
N GLY A 346 21.30 -19.72 -0.57
CA GLY A 346 21.79 -20.19 0.71
C GLY A 346 22.97 -19.42 1.30
N ARG A 347 23.34 -18.28 0.71
CA ARG A 347 24.43 -17.41 1.21
C ARG A 347 23.84 -16.09 1.69
N PRO A 348 24.36 -15.51 2.78
CA PRO A 348 23.99 -14.16 3.17
C PRO A 348 24.27 -13.19 2.04
N VAL A 349 23.26 -12.47 1.60
CA VAL A 349 23.43 -11.39 0.63
C VAL A 349 23.76 -10.12 1.39
N GLU A 350 24.78 -9.40 0.95
CA GLU A 350 25.02 -8.05 1.43
C GLU A 350 23.76 -7.22 1.22
N GLN A 351 23.34 -6.53 2.26
CA GLN A 351 22.15 -5.69 2.23
C GLN A 351 22.24 -4.66 1.13
N GLY A 352 21.13 -4.45 0.43
CA GLY A 352 21.05 -3.31 -0.43
C GLY A 352 20.49 -3.54 -1.83
N LYS A 353 19.82 -4.66 -2.07
CA LYS A 353 19.24 -4.94 -3.39
C LYS A 353 17.73 -5.02 -3.42
N GLU A 354 17.03 -4.44 -2.48
CA GLU A 354 15.61 -4.23 -2.63
C GLU A 354 15.38 -3.06 -3.59
N ALA A 355 14.66 -3.36 -4.66
CA ALA A 355 14.29 -2.37 -5.66
C ALA A 355 12.77 -2.28 -5.76
N VAL A 356 12.26 -1.13 -6.13
CA VAL A 356 10.88 -1.01 -6.57
C VAL A 356 10.84 -1.25 -8.06
N GLU A 357 10.02 -2.23 -8.44
CA GLU A 357 9.82 -2.66 -9.80
C GLU A 357 8.46 -2.19 -10.33
N TRP A 358 8.38 -2.00 -11.64
CA TRP A 358 7.17 -1.69 -12.37
C TRP A 358 6.88 -2.76 -13.42
N MET A 359 5.64 -3.23 -13.45
CA MET A 359 5.22 -4.30 -14.34
C MET A 359 3.90 -3.93 -15.01
N ARG A 360 3.81 -4.13 -16.33
CA ARG A 360 2.56 -4.07 -17.06
C ARG A 360 1.88 -5.46 -17.05
N LEU A 361 0.64 -5.49 -16.60
CA LEU A 361 -0.17 -6.71 -16.51
C LEU A 361 -1.13 -6.88 -17.71
N GLY A 362 -1.30 -5.81 -18.51
CA GLY A 362 -2.28 -5.76 -19.58
C GLY A 362 -3.72 -5.60 -19.08
N CYS A 363 -4.69 -5.91 -19.92
CA CYS A 363 -6.11 -5.83 -19.59
C CYS A 363 -6.69 -7.26 -19.46
N PRO A 364 -6.65 -7.89 -18.28
CA PRO A 364 -7.08 -9.28 -18.12
C PRO A 364 -8.58 -9.47 -18.40
N LEU A 365 -9.41 -8.43 -18.25
CA LEU A 365 -10.84 -8.52 -18.57
C LEU A 365 -11.15 -8.33 -20.06
N ALA A 366 -10.28 -7.72 -20.85
CA ALA A 366 -10.52 -7.57 -22.30
C ALA A 366 -10.60 -8.93 -22.99
N ASP A 367 -9.80 -9.88 -22.54
CA ASP A 367 -9.80 -11.23 -23.08
C ASP A 367 -11.04 -12.02 -22.63
N GLU A 368 -11.50 -11.85 -21.40
CA GLU A 368 -12.75 -12.45 -20.90
C GLU A 368 -14.00 -11.85 -21.57
N LEU A 369 -14.02 -10.54 -21.75
CA LEU A 369 -15.14 -9.87 -22.43
C LEU A 369 -15.18 -10.21 -23.92
N ARG A 370 -14.05 -10.44 -24.57
CA ARG A 370 -13.97 -10.96 -25.95
C ARG A 370 -14.45 -12.40 -26.02
N ALA A 371 -13.99 -13.25 -25.10
CA ALA A 371 -14.39 -14.66 -25.07
C ALA A 371 -15.90 -14.85 -24.80
N SER A 372 -16.54 -13.95 -24.02
CA SER A 372 -17.99 -13.99 -23.81
C SER A 372 -18.78 -13.47 -25.02
N ALA A 373 -18.25 -12.51 -25.78
CA ALA A 373 -18.88 -11.99 -26.99
C ALA A 373 -18.78 -12.96 -28.20
N GLU A 374 -17.81 -13.89 -28.17
CA GLU A 374 -17.68 -14.95 -29.20
C GLU A 374 -18.56 -16.19 -28.90
N GLN A 375 -19.19 -16.24 -27.71
CA GLN A 375 -20.10 -17.33 -27.30
C GLN A 375 -21.59 -16.96 -27.39
N GLU A 376 -21.92 -15.70 -27.69
CA GLU A 376 -23.27 -15.24 -28.06
C GLU A 376 -23.42 -15.19 -29.61
#